data_ce1c6d255460c4c8156ee9f31eb465ae
#
_entry.id   ce1c6d255460c4c8156ee9f31eb465ae
#
_cell.length_a   1.000
_cell.length_b   1.000
_cell.length_c   1.000
_cell.angle_alpha   90.00
_cell.angle_beta   90.00
_cell.angle_gamma   90.00
#
_symmetry.space_group_name_H-M   'P 1'
#
loop_
_entity.id
_entity.type
_entity.pdbx_description
1 polymer ?
#
loop_
_entity_poly.entity_id
_entity_poly.type
_entity_poly.pdbx_seq_one_letter_code
_entity_poly.pdbx_strand_id
1 'polypeptide(L)'
;MEYVALRENEGRKQAAETHDGEPFGATLPDFVTAEFVCGEIARGRAIIPNNINHPESEPMIIGRNFLVKINANIGNSAVTSSVAEEVDKMIWAIRWGSDTVMDLSTGRNIHATREWIIRNSPVPIGTVPIYQALEKVNGVAEELTWNIFRDTLIEQAEQGVDYFTIHAGVRLAHIPLTAERVTGIVSRGGSILAKWCLAHHKENFLYTHFEDICEIMRTYDIAFSLGDGLRPGSIADANDAAQFAELETLGELTKIAWKRDVQTMIEGPGHVPMHKIKENMDRQLACCDEAPFYTLGPLATDIAPGYDHITSAIGGAMIGWFGTAMLCYVTPKEHLGLPNRDDVKEGVIAYKLAAHAADLAKGHPGARLRDDALSRARFDFRWRDQFNLSLDPSTAESYHDQTMPAEGAKLAHFCSMCGPKFCSMQITRELRDEAKAGMAEMSEKFRQEGGEIYRKVKAG
;
A
#
# COMPACT_ATOMS: atom_id res chain seq x y z
N MET A 1 -3.03 -12.11 -17.43
CA MET A 1 -1.93 -11.20 -17.86
C MET A 1 -2.45 -10.01 -18.67
N GLU A 2 -3.23 -10.22 -19.75
CA GLU A 2 -3.78 -9.12 -20.57
C GLU A 2 -4.67 -8.15 -19.79
N TYR A 3 -5.57 -8.67 -18.93
CA TYR A 3 -6.44 -7.86 -18.09
C TYR A 3 -5.64 -6.99 -17.10
N VAL A 4 -4.63 -7.58 -16.46
CA VAL A 4 -3.72 -6.87 -15.54
C VAL A 4 -2.95 -5.76 -16.28
N ALA A 5 -2.40 -6.07 -17.46
CA ALA A 5 -1.72 -5.09 -18.29
C ALA A 5 -2.67 -3.94 -18.71
N LEU A 6 -3.93 -4.25 -19.02
CA LEU A 6 -4.92 -3.24 -19.36
C LEU A 6 -5.17 -2.26 -18.19
N ARG A 7 -5.33 -2.78 -16.96
CA ARG A 7 -5.53 -1.96 -15.75
C ARG A 7 -4.32 -1.07 -15.45
N GLU A 8 -3.12 -1.61 -15.55
CA GLU A 8 -1.88 -0.86 -15.32
C GLU A 8 -1.64 0.26 -16.36
N ASN A 9 -2.29 0.17 -17.52
CA ASN A 9 -2.18 1.17 -18.59
C ASN A 9 -3.28 2.25 -18.57
N GLU A 10 -4.25 2.21 -17.66
CA GLU A 10 -5.37 3.17 -17.67
C GLU A 10 -4.90 4.63 -17.62
N GLY A 11 -3.96 4.97 -16.73
CA GLY A 11 -3.36 6.30 -16.64
C GLY A 11 -2.32 6.58 -17.72
N ARG A 12 -1.60 5.55 -18.20
CA ARG A 12 -0.47 5.69 -19.13
C ARG A 12 -0.88 6.14 -20.53
N LYS A 13 -2.02 5.66 -21.03
CA LYS A 13 -2.54 6.03 -22.36
C LYS A 13 -2.83 7.51 -22.55
N GLN A 14 -3.04 8.25 -21.45
CA GLN A 14 -3.35 9.68 -21.46
C GLN A 14 -2.11 10.55 -21.15
N ALA A 15 -0.99 9.93 -20.79
CA ALA A 15 0.24 10.65 -20.51
C ALA A 15 0.89 11.09 -21.82
N ALA A 16 0.80 12.39 -22.12
CA ALA A 16 1.49 12.96 -23.27
C ALA A 16 3.00 13.08 -23.06
N GLU A 17 3.44 13.13 -21.82
CA GLU A 17 4.83 13.30 -21.40
C GLU A 17 5.10 12.51 -20.12
N THR A 18 6.29 11.89 -20.03
CA THR A 18 6.82 11.38 -18.77
C THR A 18 7.30 12.55 -17.91
N HIS A 19 7.25 12.41 -16.60
CA HIS A 19 7.83 13.39 -15.68
C HIS A 19 9.11 12.84 -15.05
N ASP A 20 9.96 13.74 -14.56
CA ASP A 20 11.20 13.38 -13.89
C ASP A 20 10.91 12.59 -12.61
N GLY A 21 11.75 11.60 -12.32
CA GLY A 21 11.68 10.80 -11.10
C GLY A 21 12.92 9.92 -10.92
N GLU A 22 13.11 9.38 -9.73
CA GLU A 22 14.20 8.44 -9.41
C GLU A 22 13.62 7.06 -9.10
N PRO A 23 13.70 6.09 -10.02
CA PRO A 23 13.07 4.78 -9.87
C PRO A 23 13.84 3.79 -8.98
N PHE A 24 15.02 4.13 -8.48
CA PHE A 24 15.89 3.27 -7.66
C PHE A 24 16.04 1.84 -8.21
N GLY A 25 16.23 1.73 -9.53
CA GLY A 25 16.41 0.46 -10.24
C GLY A 25 15.09 -0.27 -10.60
N ALA A 26 13.92 0.32 -10.37
CA ALA A 26 12.68 -0.19 -10.95
C ALA A 26 12.65 0.04 -12.47
N THR A 27 12.06 -0.91 -13.21
CA THR A 27 11.83 -0.79 -14.65
C THR A 27 10.39 -0.32 -14.89
N LEU A 28 10.24 0.91 -15.34
CA LEU A 28 8.95 1.54 -15.56
C LEU A 28 8.68 1.75 -17.06
N PRO A 29 8.14 0.76 -17.78
CA PRO A 29 7.87 0.91 -19.21
C PRO A 29 6.77 1.95 -19.46
N ASP A 30 6.84 2.66 -20.59
CA ASP A 30 5.78 3.59 -21.01
C ASP A 30 4.45 2.88 -21.22
N PHE A 31 4.49 1.60 -21.59
CA PHE A 31 3.34 0.73 -21.79
C PHE A 31 3.62 -0.66 -21.23
N VAL A 32 2.73 -1.15 -20.37
CA VAL A 32 2.80 -2.51 -19.79
C VAL A 32 2.15 -3.48 -20.76
N THR A 33 2.91 -4.53 -21.18
CA THR A 33 2.40 -5.62 -22.01
C THR A 33 2.14 -6.87 -21.19
N ALA A 34 1.36 -7.81 -21.73
CA ALA A 34 1.14 -9.11 -21.09
C ALA A 34 2.45 -9.90 -20.92
N GLU A 35 3.37 -9.77 -21.88
CA GLU A 35 4.70 -10.39 -21.83
C GLU A 35 5.55 -9.79 -20.71
N PHE A 36 5.49 -8.46 -20.50
CA PHE A 36 6.16 -7.81 -19.38
C PHE A 36 5.64 -8.34 -18.05
N VAL A 37 4.31 -8.39 -17.87
CA VAL A 37 3.66 -8.96 -16.66
C VAL A 37 4.13 -10.40 -16.44
N CYS A 38 4.07 -11.24 -17.48
CA CYS A 38 4.52 -12.64 -17.41
C CYS A 38 6.00 -12.75 -17.03
N GLY A 39 6.84 -11.90 -17.63
CA GLY A 39 8.28 -11.86 -17.35
C GLY A 39 8.61 -11.47 -15.92
N GLU A 40 7.87 -10.53 -15.33
CA GLU A 40 8.06 -10.11 -13.93
C GLU A 40 7.64 -11.20 -12.95
N ILE A 41 6.54 -11.92 -13.21
CA ILE A 41 6.10 -13.07 -12.41
C ILE A 41 7.10 -14.23 -12.53
N ALA A 42 7.53 -14.56 -13.73
CA ALA A 42 8.49 -15.63 -13.96
C ALA A 42 9.86 -15.40 -13.27
N ARG A 43 10.22 -14.13 -13.01
CA ARG A 43 11.42 -13.76 -12.27
C ARG A 43 11.18 -13.66 -10.76
N GLY A 44 9.95 -13.86 -10.29
CA GLY A 44 9.59 -13.69 -8.88
C GLY A 44 9.49 -12.24 -8.40
N ARG A 45 9.54 -11.24 -9.31
CA ARG A 45 9.51 -9.81 -8.97
C ARG A 45 8.12 -9.21 -8.90
N ALA A 46 7.11 -10.00 -9.25
CA ALA A 46 5.70 -9.65 -9.12
C ALA A 46 4.86 -10.87 -8.82
N ILE A 47 3.69 -10.66 -8.21
CA ILE A 47 2.69 -11.69 -7.97
C ILE A 47 1.30 -11.22 -8.41
N ILE A 48 0.45 -12.16 -8.78
CA ILE A 48 -0.99 -11.97 -8.96
C ILE A 48 -1.67 -12.91 -7.96
N PRO A 49 -2.00 -12.45 -6.74
CA PRO A 49 -2.70 -13.29 -5.76
C PRO A 49 -4.13 -13.54 -6.24
N ASN A 50 -4.48 -14.80 -6.48
CA ASN A 50 -5.82 -15.16 -6.92
C ASN A 50 -6.06 -16.68 -6.78
N ASN A 51 -6.82 -17.07 -5.75
CA ASN A 51 -7.17 -18.45 -5.50
C ASN A 51 -8.17 -18.98 -6.55
N ILE A 52 -8.01 -20.22 -6.96
CA ILE A 52 -8.93 -20.90 -7.90
C ILE A 52 -10.38 -20.95 -7.40
N ASN A 53 -10.60 -20.85 -6.08
CA ASN A 53 -11.90 -20.86 -5.42
C ASN A 53 -12.44 -19.46 -5.07
N HIS A 54 -11.82 -18.38 -5.61
CA HIS A 54 -12.29 -17.00 -5.48
C HIS A 54 -12.63 -16.39 -6.86
N PRO A 55 -13.69 -16.88 -7.53
CA PRO A 55 -14.06 -16.43 -8.88
C PRO A 55 -14.58 -14.98 -8.91
N GLU A 56 -14.94 -14.41 -7.77
CA GLU A 56 -15.38 -13.02 -7.66
C GLU A 56 -14.22 -12.01 -7.73
N SER A 57 -12.98 -12.46 -7.50
CA SER A 57 -11.80 -11.60 -7.50
C SER A 57 -11.40 -11.16 -8.90
N GLU A 58 -11.11 -9.87 -9.04
CA GLU A 58 -10.49 -9.30 -10.24
C GLU A 58 -8.97 -9.36 -10.14
N PRO A 59 -8.27 -9.97 -11.11
CA PRO A 59 -6.81 -10.07 -11.07
C PRO A 59 -6.13 -8.69 -10.99
N MET A 60 -5.16 -8.56 -10.08
CA MET A 60 -4.30 -7.38 -9.93
C MET A 60 -2.86 -7.83 -9.67
N ILE A 61 -1.89 -6.95 -9.88
CA ILE A 61 -0.47 -7.26 -9.74
C ILE A 61 0.17 -6.47 -8.61
N ILE A 62 1.03 -7.14 -7.86
CA ILE A 62 1.87 -6.55 -6.81
C ILE A 62 3.33 -6.74 -7.21
N GLY A 63 4.06 -5.64 -7.42
CA GLY A 63 5.47 -5.68 -7.82
C GLY A 63 6.06 -4.26 -7.92
N ARG A 64 7.37 -4.12 -7.66
CA ARG A 64 8.04 -2.81 -7.61
C ARG A 64 8.02 -2.03 -8.93
N ASN A 65 7.84 -2.73 -10.05
CA ASN A 65 7.79 -2.15 -11.40
C ASN A 65 6.38 -1.69 -11.81
N PHE A 66 5.42 -1.80 -10.92
CA PHE A 66 4.02 -1.41 -11.08
C PHE A 66 3.66 -0.31 -10.08
N LEU A 67 2.44 0.22 -10.16
CA LEU A 67 1.92 1.16 -9.17
C LEU A 67 1.94 0.54 -7.77
N VAL A 68 2.30 1.33 -6.77
CA VAL A 68 2.28 0.89 -5.37
C VAL A 68 0.85 0.57 -4.95
N LYS A 69 0.63 -0.64 -4.45
CA LYS A 69 -0.68 -1.14 -4.00
C LYS A 69 -0.89 -0.90 -2.51
N ILE A 70 -2.16 -0.95 -2.10
CA ILE A 70 -2.56 -0.76 -0.71
C ILE A 70 -3.38 -1.94 -0.25
N ASN A 71 -3.05 -2.46 0.94
CA ASN A 71 -3.86 -3.40 1.67
C ASN A 71 -4.55 -2.73 2.86
N ALA A 72 -5.83 -3.04 3.08
CA ALA A 72 -6.55 -2.70 4.29
C ALA A 72 -6.77 -3.92 5.18
N ASN A 73 -6.46 -3.80 6.46
CA ASN A 73 -6.74 -4.84 7.45
C ASN A 73 -8.12 -4.61 8.07
N ILE A 74 -8.95 -5.64 8.05
CA ILE A 74 -10.21 -5.71 8.78
C ILE A 74 -10.22 -6.95 9.67
N GLY A 75 -11.27 -7.17 10.39
CA GLY A 75 -11.45 -8.39 11.18
C GLY A 75 -12.11 -8.10 12.52
N ASN A 76 -12.97 -9.00 12.96
CA ASN A 76 -13.59 -8.94 14.27
C ASN A 76 -12.64 -9.44 15.36
N SER A 77 -12.97 -9.09 16.60
CA SER A 77 -12.35 -9.67 17.79
C SER A 77 -13.37 -10.37 18.64
N ALA A 78 -12.91 -11.12 19.66
CA ALA A 78 -13.80 -11.78 20.60
C ALA A 78 -14.72 -10.81 21.38
N VAL A 79 -14.42 -9.53 21.36
CA VAL A 79 -15.06 -8.48 22.16
C VAL A 79 -15.96 -7.58 21.34
N THR A 80 -15.70 -7.43 20.02
CA THR A 80 -16.42 -6.44 19.20
C THR A 80 -16.41 -6.80 17.72
N SER A 81 -17.37 -6.21 17.01
CA SER A 81 -17.67 -6.33 15.59
C SER A 81 -18.38 -7.61 15.18
N SER A 82 -19.35 -7.46 14.29
CA SER A 82 -20.15 -8.53 13.70
C SER A 82 -19.70 -8.86 12.29
N VAL A 83 -20.16 -9.98 11.72
CA VAL A 83 -19.92 -10.35 10.32
C VAL A 83 -20.35 -9.23 9.36
N ALA A 84 -21.55 -8.65 9.57
CA ALA A 84 -22.07 -7.58 8.72
C ALA A 84 -21.20 -6.32 8.77
N GLU A 85 -20.69 -5.96 9.95
CA GLU A 85 -19.78 -4.81 10.10
C GLU A 85 -18.43 -5.04 9.40
N GLU A 86 -17.91 -6.28 9.42
CA GLU A 86 -16.66 -6.58 8.70
C GLU A 86 -16.84 -6.54 7.19
N VAL A 87 -17.96 -7.04 6.66
CA VAL A 87 -18.30 -6.92 5.24
C VAL A 87 -18.49 -5.46 4.85
N ASP A 88 -19.15 -4.63 5.67
CA ASP A 88 -19.30 -3.19 5.41
C ASP A 88 -17.94 -2.47 5.43
N LYS A 89 -17.04 -2.79 6.37
CA LYS A 89 -15.68 -2.27 6.41
C LYS A 89 -14.87 -2.66 5.16
N MET A 90 -14.98 -3.91 4.70
CA MET A 90 -14.35 -4.37 3.47
C MET A 90 -14.84 -3.57 2.25
N ILE A 91 -16.15 -3.50 2.04
CA ILE A 91 -16.75 -2.74 0.93
C ILE A 91 -16.30 -1.28 0.99
N TRP A 92 -16.23 -0.72 2.19
CA TRP A 92 -15.80 0.66 2.39
C TRP A 92 -14.31 0.86 2.06
N ALA A 93 -13.44 -0.05 2.48
CA ALA A 93 -12.02 -0.03 2.14
C ALA A 93 -11.80 -0.06 0.62
N ILE A 94 -12.49 -0.97 -0.08
CA ILE A 94 -12.42 -1.12 -1.54
C ILE A 94 -12.93 0.14 -2.24
N ARG A 95 -14.06 0.69 -1.78
CA ARG A 95 -14.63 1.93 -2.32
C ARG A 95 -13.67 3.10 -2.24
N TRP A 96 -12.84 3.18 -1.20
CA TRP A 96 -11.84 4.24 -1.02
C TRP A 96 -10.50 3.92 -1.67
N GLY A 97 -10.37 2.76 -2.29
CA GLY A 97 -9.26 2.42 -3.18
C GLY A 97 -8.23 1.44 -2.61
N SER A 98 -8.62 0.63 -1.60
CA SER A 98 -7.80 -0.52 -1.21
C SER A 98 -7.71 -1.52 -2.36
N ASP A 99 -6.50 -1.99 -2.67
CA ASP A 99 -6.25 -2.93 -3.76
C ASP A 99 -6.37 -4.39 -3.30
N THR A 100 -6.16 -4.67 -2.02
CA THR A 100 -6.37 -5.94 -1.34
C THR A 100 -6.95 -5.70 0.04
N VAL A 101 -7.53 -6.74 0.65
CA VAL A 101 -8.01 -6.69 2.04
C VAL A 101 -7.52 -7.93 2.79
N MET A 102 -7.07 -7.76 4.03
CA MET A 102 -6.77 -8.88 4.92
C MET A 102 -7.83 -9.02 6.00
N ASP A 103 -8.36 -10.24 6.15
CA ASP A 103 -9.19 -10.62 7.28
C ASP A 103 -8.32 -11.12 8.44
N LEU A 104 -8.21 -10.30 9.48
CA LEU A 104 -7.45 -10.59 10.70
C LEU A 104 -8.36 -11.02 11.86
N SER A 105 -9.56 -11.56 11.57
CA SER A 105 -10.53 -11.98 12.56
C SER A 105 -9.97 -12.98 13.57
N THR A 106 -10.27 -12.76 14.84
CA THR A 106 -9.87 -13.59 15.99
C THR A 106 -11.06 -14.00 16.88
N GLY A 107 -12.29 -13.66 16.46
CA GLY A 107 -13.53 -14.00 17.17
C GLY A 107 -13.99 -15.45 16.92
N ARG A 108 -15.10 -15.85 17.54
CA ARG A 108 -15.60 -17.22 17.50
C ARG A 108 -16.09 -17.70 16.13
N ASN A 109 -16.46 -16.80 15.23
CA ASN A 109 -17.07 -17.12 13.93
C ASN A 109 -16.12 -16.81 12.76
N ILE A 110 -14.82 -17.07 12.92
CA ILE A 110 -13.80 -16.76 11.91
C ILE A 110 -14.17 -17.34 10.54
N HIS A 111 -14.55 -18.61 10.50
CA HIS A 111 -14.91 -19.31 9.26
C HIS A 111 -16.08 -18.60 8.52
N ALA A 112 -17.17 -18.33 9.22
CA ALA A 112 -18.34 -17.69 8.62
C ALA A 112 -18.05 -16.22 8.23
N THR A 113 -17.30 -15.49 9.05
CA THR A 113 -16.91 -14.11 8.75
C THR A 113 -16.10 -14.06 7.45
N ARG A 114 -15.09 -14.92 7.33
CA ARG A 114 -14.24 -15.01 6.13
C ARG A 114 -15.04 -15.42 4.89
N GLU A 115 -15.95 -16.38 4.99
CA GLU A 115 -16.80 -16.79 3.87
C GLU A 115 -17.60 -15.60 3.32
N TRP A 116 -18.25 -14.82 4.20
CA TRP A 116 -18.96 -13.62 3.77
C TRP A 116 -18.05 -12.55 3.18
N ILE A 117 -16.85 -12.37 3.71
CA ILE A 117 -15.87 -11.43 3.17
C ILE A 117 -15.47 -11.86 1.76
N ILE A 118 -15.06 -13.10 1.57
CA ILE A 118 -14.58 -13.59 0.26
C ILE A 118 -15.68 -13.50 -0.80
N ARG A 119 -16.90 -14.02 -0.50
CA ARG A 119 -18.01 -14.02 -1.47
C ARG A 119 -18.54 -12.63 -1.83
N ASN A 120 -18.11 -11.57 -1.12
CA ASN A 120 -18.49 -10.18 -1.42
C ASN A 120 -17.30 -9.32 -1.86
N SER A 121 -16.14 -9.91 -2.06
CA SER A 121 -14.93 -9.16 -2.42
C SER A 121 -14.56 -9.30 -3.89
N PRO A 122 -14.46 -8.19 -4.64
CA PRO A 122 -13.86 -8.18 -5.98
C PRO A 122 -12.33 -8.01 -5.94
N VAL A 123 -11.71 -7.91 -4.76
CA VAL A 123 -10.26 -7.79 -4.60
C VAL A 123 -9.70 -8.99 -3.85
N PRO A 124 -8.41 -9.32 -4.03
CA PRO A 124 -7.80 -10.42 -3.31
C PRO A 124 -7.91 -10.29 -1.79
N ILE A 125 -8.22 -11.41 -1.13
CA ILE A 125 -8.34 -11.52 0.32
C ILE A 125 -7.15 -12.28 0.89
N GLY A 126 -6.45 -11.66 1.85
CA GLY A 126 -5.40 -12.28 2.63
C GLY A 126 -5.86 -12.67 4.03
N THR A 127 -5.18 -13.65 4.63
CA THR A 127 -5.41 -14.04 6.03
C THR A 127 -4.10 -14.42 6.74
N VAL A 128 -4.20 -14.58 8.06
CA VAL A 128 -3.12 -15.09 8.93
C VAL A 128 -3.60 -16.40 9.56
N PRO A 129 -3.39 -17.57 8.94
CA PRO A 129 -4.02 -18.84 9.34
C PRO A 129 -3.74 -19.26 10.78
N ILE A 130 -2.59 -18.85 11.34
CA ILE A 130 -2.22 -19.16 12.72
C ILE A 130 -3.22 -18.60 13.75
N TYR A 131 -3.99 -17.56 13.42
CA TYR A 131 -4.99 -17.00 14.34
C TYR A 131 -6.17 -17.94 14.51
N GLN A 132 -6.66 -18.53 13.42
CA GLN A 132 -7.73 -19.53 13.50
C GLN A 132 -7.21 -20.85 14.09
N ALA A 133 -5.98 -21.26 13.78
CA ALA A 133 -5.37 -22.42 14.40
C ALA A 133 -5.25 -22.24 15.92
N LEU A 134 -4.88 -21.05 16.39
CA LEU A 134 -4.82 -20.72 17.81
C LEU A 134 -6.22 -20.74 18.48
N GLU A 135 -7.25 -20.28 17.78
CA GLU A 135 -8.64 -20.34 18.26
C GLU A 135 -9.08 -21.80 18.46
N LYS A 136 -8.73 -22.71 17.52
CA LYS A 136 -9.02 -24.15 17.63
C LYS A 136 -8.41 -24.85 18.86
N VAL A 137 -7.37 -24.26 19.43
CA VAL A 137 -6.72 -24.71 20.68
C VAL A 137 -7.01 -23.76 21.86
N ASN A 138 -8.15 -23.05 21.82
CA ASN A 138 -8.61 -22.15 22.88
C ASN A 138 -7.57 -21.08 23.31
N GLY A 139 -6.73 -20.63 22.40
CA GLY A 139 -5.71 -19.61 22.67
C GLY A 139 -4.43 -20.11 23.33
N VAL A 140 -4.25 -21.42 23.51
CA VAL A 140 -3.07 -22.01 24.13
C VAL A 140 -2.02 -22.31 23.05
N ALA A 141 -1.07 -21.40 22.86
CA ALA A 141 -0.07 -21.50 21.78
C ALA A 141 0.73 -22.82 21.83
N GLU A 142 1.03 -23.32 23.02
CA GLU A 142 1.76 -24.56 23.25
C GLU A 142 1.03 -25.82 22.76
N GLU A 143 -0.30 -25.76 22.61
CA GLU A 143 -1.10 -26.88 22.11
C GLU A 143 -1.18 -26.93 20.58
N LEU A 144 -0.65 -25.93 19.88
CA LEU A 144 -0.59 -25.94 18.42
C LEU A 144 0.24 -27.11 17.92
N THR A 145 -0.26 -27.74 16.84
CA THR A 145 0.46 -28.80 16.13
C THR A 145 0.45 -28.53 14.64
N TRP A 146 1.40 -29.13 13.91
CA TRP A 146 1.40 -29.09 12.47
C TRP A 146 0.06 -29.55 11.86
N ASN A 147 -0.55 -30.62 12.37
CA ASN A 147 -1.81 -31.11 11.83
C ASN A 147 -2.93 -30.11 11.97
N ILE A 148 -3.09 -29.45 13.12
CA ILE A 148 -4.11 -28.41 13.34
C ILE A 148 -3.88 -27.24 12.39
N PHE A 149 -2.64 -26.82 12.22
CA PHE A 149 -2.29 -25.73 11.30
C PHE A 149 -2.54 -26.10 9.84
N ARG A 150 -2.07 -27.30 9.42
CA ARG A 150 -2.28 -27.82 8.07
C ARG A 150 -3.76 -27.89 7.71
N ASP A 151 -4.58 -28.45 8.59
CA ASP A 151 -6.01 -28.62 8.35
C ASP A 151 -6.72 -27.25 8.31
N THR A 152 -6.24 -26.26 9.08
CA THR A 152 -6.70 -24.87 9.02
C THR A 152 -6.30 -24.20 7.72
N LEU A 153 -5.09 -24.43 7.25
CA LEU A 153 -4.60 -23.88 5.99
C LEU A 153 -5.43 -24.39 4.80
N ILE A 154 -5.70 -25.70 4.76
CA ILE A 154 -6.55 -26.33 3.74
C ILE A 154 -7.96 -25.76 3.79
N GLU A 155 -8.57 -25.67 4.97
CA GLU A 155 -9.89 -25.08 5.16
C GLU A 155 -9.99 -23.67 4.56
N GLN A 156 -9.00 -22.81 4.81
CA GLN A 156 -8.97 -21.46 4.28
C GLN A 156 -8.70 -21.42 2.77
N ALA A 157 -7.87 -22.34 2.27
CA ALA A 157 -7.60 -22.49 0.85
C ALA A 157 -8.85 -22.91 0.08
N GLU A 158 -9.63 -23.85 0.61
CA GLU A 158 -10.91 -24.29 0.04
C GLU A 158 -11.97 -23.20 0.03
N GLN A 159 -11.97 -22.30 1.02
CA GLN A 159 -12.85 -21.13 1.03
C GLN A 159 -12.49 -20.07 -0.03
N GLY A 160 -11.26 -20.03 -0.51
CA GLY A 160 -10.85 -19.11 -1.56
C GLY A 160 -9.95 -17.95 -1.11
N VAL A 161 -9.22 -18.07 -0.01
CA VAL A 161 -8.22 -17.06 0.39
C VAL A 161 -7.09 -16.99 -0.64
N ASP A 162 -6.76 -15.78 -1.08
CA ASP A 162 -5.84 -15.54 -2.20
C ASP A 162 -4.37 -15.51 -1.80
N TYR A 163 -4.07 -15.11 -0.57
CA TYR A 163 -2.71 -15.14 -0.04
C TYR A 163 -2.69 -15.34 1.48
N PHE A 164 -1.67 -16.04 1.95
CA PHE A 164 -1.50 -16.35 3.36
C PHE A 164 -0.26 -15.69 3.94
N THR A 165 -0.42 -15.05 5.11
CA THR A 165 0.71 -14.64 5.94
C THR A 165 1.22 -15.83 6.75
N ILE A 166 2.44 -16.25 6.44
CA ILE A 166 3.11 -17.42 7.04
C ILE A 166 4.40 -16.98 7.74
N HIS A 167 4.41 -16.99 9.09
CA HIS A 167 5.56 -16.56 9.92
C HIS A 167 6.61 -17.66 10.06
N ALA A 168 7.04 -18.25 8.95
CA ALA A 168 8.04 -19.33 8.95
C ALA A 168 9.47 -18.83 9.26
N GLY A 169 9.73 -17.53 9.15
CA GLY A 169 11.02 -16.90 9.45
C GLY A 169 11.33 -16.76 10.94
N VAL A 170 10.33 -16.93 11.83
CA VAL A 170 10.51 -16.89 13.28
C VAL A 170 11.17 -18.18 13.74
N ARG A 171 12.49 -18.19 13.78
CA ARG A 171 13.28 -19.37 14.14
C ARG A 171 13.69 -19.36 15.62
N LEU A 172 13.83 -20.55 16.20
CA LEU A 172 14.27 -20.71 17.60
C LEU A 172 15.59 -19.94 17.87
N ALA A 173 16.53 -19.97 16.93
CA ALA A 173 17.81 -19.27 17.05
C ALA A 173 17.71 -17.75 17.00
N HIS A 174 16.63 -17.18 16.42
CA HIS A 174 16.44 -15.73 16.30
C HIS A 174 15.76 -15.11 17.52
N ILE A 175 14.98 -15.88 18.27
CA ILE A 175 14.20 -15.39 19.43
C ILE A 175 15.10 -14.70 20.47
N PRO A 176 16.27 -15.23 20.86
CA PRO A 176 17.14 -14.55 21.83
C PRO A 176 17.61 -13.16 21.39
N LEU A 177 17.67 -12.89 20.07
CA LEU A 177 18.08 -11.59 19.54
C LEU A 177 17.07 -10.46 19.86
N THR A 178 15.86 -10.82 20.30
CA THR A 178 14.82 -9.84 20.66
C THR A 178 14.84 -9.48 22.16
N ALA A 179 15.71 -10.09 22.96
CA ALA A 179 15.69 -9.97 24.44
C ALA A 179 15.94 -8.54 24.93
N GLU A 180 16.75 -7.78 24.22
CA GLU A 180 17.12 -6.41 24.58
C GLU A 180 16.24 -5.33 23.91
N ARG A 181 15.21 -5.74 23.15
CA ARG A 181 14.30 -4.81 22.49
C ARG A 181 13.42 -4.04 23.47
N VAL A 182 13.13 -2.80 23.16
CA VAL A 182 12.18 -1.96 23.91
C VAL A 182 10.78 -2.57 23.89
N THR A 183 10.35 -3.09 22.74
CA THR A 183 8.99 -3.62 22.54
C THR A 183 8.92 -5.13 22.36
N GLY A 184 10.07 -5.84 22.38
CA GLY A 184 10.12 -7.30 22.23
C GLY A 184 9.62 -7.78 20.87
N ILE A 185 8.67 -8.72 20.86
CA ILE A 185 8.04 -9.30 19.66
C ILE A 185 6.60 -8.79 19.56
N VAL A 186 6.33 -7.82 18.71
CA VAL A 186 5.02 -7.16 18.59
C VAL A 186 4.08 -7.83 17.58
N SER A 187 4.61 -8.66 16.67
CA SER A 187 3.79 -9.45 15.78
C SER A 187 3.02 -10.51 16.55
N ARG A 188 1.69 -10.56 16.37
CA ARG A 188 0.85 -11.60 17.01
C ARG A 188 1.28 -13.00 16.56
N GLY A 189 1.46 -13.22 15.25
CA GLY A 189 1.94 -14.50 14.73
C GLY A 189 3.35 -14.82 15.21
N GLY A 190 4.25 -13.85 15.21
CA GLY A 190 5.61 -13.97 15.71
C GLY A 190 5.66 -14.37 17.18
N SER A 191 4.89 -13.71 18.05
CA SER A 191 4.86 -14.01 19.49
C SER A 191 4.25 -15.38 19.80
N ILE A 192 3.21 -15.81 19.08
CA ILE A 192 2.60 -17.14 19.19
C ILE A 192 3.66 -18.22 18.90
N LEU A 193 4.36 -18.09 17.77
CA LEU A 193 5.37 -19.08 17.34
C LEU A 193 6.62 -19.06 18.22
N ALA A 194 7.07 -17.87 18.65
CA ALA A 194 8.18 -17.76 19.60
C ALA A 194 7.86 -18.46 20.92
N LYS A 195 6.65 -18.27 21.46
CA LYS A 195 6.18 -18.97 22.66
C LYS A 195 6.15 -20.48 22.46
N TRP A 196 5.64 -20.93 21.31
CA TRP A 196 5.63 -22.36 20.96
C TRP A 196 7.05 -22.96 20.91
N CYS A 197 7.96 -22.28 20.19
CA CYS A 197 9.36 -22.74 20.06
C CYS A 197 10.05 -22.88 21.42
N LEU A 198 9.88 -21.89 22.30
CA LEU A 198 10.48 -21.90 23.64
C LEU A 198 9.87 -22.99 24.54
N ALA A 199 8.55 -23.17 24.51
CA ALA A 199 7.87 -24.17 25.33
C ALA A 199 8.27 -25.60 24.95
N HIS A 200 8.46 -25.86 23.66
CA HIS A 200 8.82 -27.19 23.16
C HIS A 200 10.32 -27.41 22.97
N HIS A 201 11.16 -26.38 23.09
CA HIS A 201 12.57 -26.41 22.72
C HIS A 201 12.80 -26.99 21.31
N LYS A 202 11.95 -26.59 20.36
CA LYS A 202 11.95 -27.06 18.97
C LYS A 202 11.90 -25.89 17.99
N GLU A 203 12.39 -26.16 16.77
CA GLU A 203 12.27 -25.22 15.66
C GLU A 203 10.79 -25.04 15.27
N ASN A 204 10.46 -23.83 14.80
CA ASN A 204 9.16 -23.47 14.31
C ASN A 204 8.63 -24.49 13.30
N PHE A 205 7.46 -25.07 13.57
CA PHE A 205 6.88 -26.10 12.71
C PHE A 205 6.49 -25.54 11.32
N LEU A 206 6.25 -24.25 11.15
CA LEU A 206 6.04 -23.64 9.84
C LEU A 206 7.32 -23.62 8.99
N TYR A 207 8.48 -23.49 9.65
CA TYR A 207 9.78 -23.61 8.98
C TYR A 207 10.08 -25.05 8.60
N THR A 208 9.88 -26.00 9.52
CA THR A 208 10.20 -27.43 9.27
C THR A 208 9.27 -28.12 8.29
N HIS A 209 8.04 -27.62 8.12
CA HIS A 209 7.03 -28.10 7.15
C HIS A 209 6.81 -27.14 5.99
N PHE A 210 7.77 -26.25 5.68
CA PHE A 210 7.58 -25.23 4.69
C PHE A 210 7.30 -25.79 3.28
N GLU A 211 7.93 -26.90 2.91
CA GLU A 211 7.68 -27.57 1.63
C GLU A 211 6.25 -28.16 1.56
N ASP A 212 5.73 -28.69 2.67
CA ASP A 212 4.35 -29.19 2.74
C ASP A 212 3.36 -28.04 2.58
N ILE A 213 3.67 -26.85 3.14
CA ILE A 213 2.88 -25.63 2.94
C ILE A 213 2.91 -25.22 1.47
N CYS A 214 4.06 -25.26 0.80
CA CYS A 214 4.17 -24.93 -0.63
C CYS A 214 3.27 -25.84 -1.49
N GLU A 215 3.16 -27.13 -1.20
CA GLU A 215 2.28 -28.05 -1.96
C GLU A 215 0.81 -27.69 -1.81
N ILE A 216 0.37 -27.26 -0.63
CA ILE A 216 -1.00 -26.75 -0.42
C ILE A 216 -1.21 -25.47 -1.22
N MET A 217 -0.29 -24.50 -1.09
CA MET A 217 -0.37 -23.21 -1.77
C MET A 217 -0.47 -23.38 -3.30
N ARG A 218 0.40 -24.23 -3.85
CA ARG A 218 0.40 -24.54 -5.28
C ARG A 218 -0.90 -25.17 -5.77
N THR A 219 -1.51 -26.03 -4.95
CA THR A 219 -2.74 -26.76 -5.30
C THR A 219 -3.92 -25.80 -5.56
N TYR A 220 -3.98 -24.67 -4.83
CA TYR A 220 -5.06 -23.70 -4.90
C TYR A 220 -4.67 -22.38 -5.59
N ASP A 221 -3.44 -22.28 -6.10
CA ASP A 221 -2.83 -21.06 -6.69
C ASP A 221 -2.80 -19.87 -5.71
N ILE A 222 -2.43 -20.14 -4.47
CA ILE A 222 -2.35 -19.16 -3.40
C ILE A 222 -0.94 -18.58 -3.32
N ALA A 223 -0.82 -17.26 -3.14
CA ALA A 223 0.46 -16.60 -2.96
C ALA A 223 0.89 -16.57 -1.47
N PHE A 224 2.21 -16.65 -1.22
CA PHE A 224 2.75 -16.32 0.10
C PHE A 224 2.80 -14.83 0.35
N SER A 225 2.44 -14.43 1.58
CA SER A 225 2.95 -13.27 2.28
C SER A 225 3.85 -13.80 3.39
N LEU A 226 5.17 -13.86 3.18
CA LEU A 226 6.09 -14.40 4.18
C LEU A 226 6.20 -13.40 5.32
N GLY A 227 5.62 -13.75 6.46
CA GLY A 227 5.37 -12.86 7.59
C GLY A 227 6.63 -12.45 8.34
N ASP A 228 6.76 -11.17 8.66
CA ASP A 228 7.81 -10.56 9.46
C ASP A 228 7.50 -10.64 10.97
N GLY A 229 7.51 -11.84 11.52
CA GLY A 229 7.18 -12.09 12.92
C GLY A 229 8.10 -11.40 13.93
N LEU A 230 9.30 -11.03 13.51
CA LEU A 230 10.30 -10.32 14.31
C LEU A 230 10.47 -8.85 13.87
N ARG A 231 9.47 -8.26 13.21
CA ARG A 231 9.50 -6.83 12.87
C ARG A 231 9.65 -5.94 14.10
N PRO A 232 10.33 -4.78 14.01
CA PRO A 232 10.43 -3.83 15.12
C PRO A 232 9.06 -3.21 15.44
N GLY A 233 8.78 -3.06 16.73
CA GLY A 233 7.59 -2.40 17.25
C GLY A 233 7.85 -1.01 17.82
N SER A 234 9.09 -0.53 17.69
CA SER A 234 9.51 0.85 17.99
C SER A 234 10.67 1.25 17.09
N ILE A 235 10.84 2.55 16.90
CA ILE A 235 11.99 3.06 16.13
C ILE A 235 13.35 2.72 16.77
N ALA A 236 13.37 2.46 18.10
CA ALA A 236 14.57 2.06 18.82
C ALA A 236 15.07 0.67 18.39
N ASP A 237 14.16 -0.21 18.04
CA ASP A 237 14.44 -1.60 17.65
C ASP A 237 14.66 -1.75 16.12
N ALA A 238 14.56 -0.66 15.35
CA ALA A 238 14.60 -0.68 13.89
C ALA A 238 15.95 -1.14 13.32
N ASN A 239 15.92 -2.04 12.34
CA ASN A 239 17.10 -2.59 11.65
C ASN A 239 18.04 -3.36 12.60
N ASP A 240 17.51 -4.00 13.62
CA ASP A 240 18.30 -4.80 14.53
C ASP A 240 18.64 -6.19 13.98
N ALA A 241 19.44 -6.93 14.72
CA ALA A 241 19.89 -8.26 14.35
C ALA A 241 18.74 -9.27 14.21
N ALA A 242 17.69 -9.17 15.03
CA ALA A 242 16.53 -10.06 14.97
C ALA A 242 15.74 -9.87 13.69
N GLN A 243 15.45 -8.62 13.33
CA GLN A 243 14.74 -8.28 12.10
C GLN A 243 15.50 -8.78 10.87
N PHE A 244 16.79 -8.50 10.77
CA PHE A 244 17.56 -8.89 9.59
C PHE A 244 17.84 -10.40 9.51
N ALA A 245 18.03 -11.10 10.64
CA ALA A 245 18.15 -12.56 10.64
C ALA A 245 16.85 -13.24 10.13
N GLU A 246 15.69 -12.71 10.51
CA GLU A 246 14.43 -13.17 9.95
C GLU A 246 14.35 -12.87 8.45
N LEU A 247 14.65 -11.63 8.02
CA LEU A 247 14.60 -11.24 6.61
C LEU A 247 15.49 -12.12 5.73
N GLU A 248 16.69 -12.48 6.17
CA GLU A 248 17.58 -13.42 5.47
C GLU A 248 16.93 -14.80 5.33
N THR A 249 16.28 -15.29 6.40
CA THR A 249 15.51 -16.54 6.34
C THR A 249 14.34 -16.47 5.38
N LEU A 250 13.61 -15.34 5.35
CA LEU A 250 12.51 -15.13 4.38
C LEU A 250 13.03 -15.18 2.94
N GLY A 251 14.22 -14.65 2.68
CA GLY A 251 14.89 -14.76 1.37
C GLY A 251 15.24 -16.22 1.00
N GLU A 252 15.67 -17.04 1.95
CA GLU A 252 15.91 -18.47 1.73
C GLU A 252 14.61 -19.21 1.41
N LEU A 253 13.54 -18.95 2.19
CA LEU A 253 12.23 -19.56 2.02
C LEU A 253 11.59 -19.17 0.69
N THR A 254 11.80 -17.95 0.23
CA THR A 254 11.34 -17.46 -1.08
C THR A 254 11.88 -18.31 -2.23
N LYS A 255 13.19 -18.64 -2.17
CA LYS A 255 13.81 -19.52 -3.18
C LYS A 255 13.27 -20.95 -3.16
N ILE A 256 12.85 -21.44 -1.99
CA ILE A 256 12.19 -22.75 -1.86
C ILE A 256 10.79 -22.68 -2.48
N ALA A 257 10.01 -21.63 -2.17
CA ALA A 257 8.67 -21.43 -2.72
C ALA A 257 8.69 -21.33 -4.26
N TRP A 258 9.61 -20.55 -4.83
CA TRP A 258 9.76 -20.43 -6.28
C TRP A 258 10.10 -21.77 -6.97
N LYS A 259 10.93 -22.60 -6.35
CA LYS A 259 11.23 -23.97 -6.86
C LYS A 259 10.00 -24.89 -6.84
N ARG A 260 8.97 -24.52 -6.11
CA ARG A 260 7.68 -25.23 -6.00
C ARG A 260 6.55 -24.53 -6.77
N ASP A 261 6.91 -23.57 -7.62
CA ASP A 261 5.96 -22.76 -8.43
C ASP A 261 4.95 -21.98 -7.59
N VAL A 262 5.35 -21.46 -6.42
CA VAL A 262 4.50 -20.65 -5.55
C VAL A 262 4.94 -19.18 -5.58
N GLN A 263 4.01 -18.30 -5.96
CA GLN A 263 4.21 -16.86 -5.95
C GLN A 263 4.42 -16.36 -4.51
N THR A 264 5.37 -15.43 -4.32
CA THR A 264 5.78 -15.03 -2.97
C THR A 264 6.02 -13.53 -2.90
N MET A 265 5.46 -12.88 -1.88
CA MET A 265 5.84 -11.56 -1.39
C MET A 265 6.37 -11.66 0.04
N ILE A 266 7.14 -10.65 0.46
CA ILE A 266 7.80 -10.59 1.76
C ILE A 266 7.15 -9.50 2.59
N GLU A 267 6.78 -9.78 3.83
CA GLU A 267 6.36 -8.73 4.77
C GLU A 267 7.57 -7.98 5.32
N GLY A 268 7.36 -6.71 5.65
CA GLY A 268 8.41 -5.82 6.12
C GLY A 268 7.99 -4.92 7.26
N PRO A 269 8.90 -4.05 7.73
CA PRO A 269 8.89 -3.48 9.07
C PRO A 269 7.73 -2.53 9.34
N GLY A 270 7.35 -2.46 10.62
CA GLY A 270 6.32 -1.57 11.12
C GLY A 270 6.85 -0.22 11.64
N HIS A 271 8.02 -0.18 12.29
CA HIS A 271 8.58 1.03 12.90
C HIS A 271 10.02 1.24 12.46
N VAL A 272 10.26 2.22 11.58
CA VAL A 272 11.61 2.55 11.10
C VAL A 272 11.74 4.06 10.94
N PRO A 273 12.69 4.72 11.63
CA PRO A 273 12.91 6.14 11.46
C PRO A 273 13.44 6.43 10.05
N MET A 274 13.10 7.60 9.51
CA MET A 274 13.30 7.95 8.09
C MET A 274 14.69 7.63 7.55
N HIS A 275 15.75 7.91 8.32
CA HIS A 275 17.14 7.72 7.89
C HIS A 275 17.57 6.25 7.75
N LYS A 276 16.80 5.30 8.30
CA LYS A 276 17.04 3.84 8.19
C LYS A 276 16.17 3.15 7.13
N ILE A 277 15.17 3.83 6.56
CA ILE A 277 14.20 3.21 5.64
C ILE A 277 14.89 2.70 4.37
N LYS A 278 15.83 3.48 3.81
CA LYS A 278 16.53 3.05 2.60
C LYS A 278 17.38 1.81 2.83
N GLU A 279 18.12 1.75 3.93
CA GLU A 279 18.90 0.57 4.31
C GLU A 279 18.03 -0.68 4.41
N ASN A 280 16.84 -0.54 5.01
CA ASN A 280 15.87 -1.64 5.13
C ASN A 280 15.43 -2.15 3.76
N MET A 281 15.07 -1.25 2.83
CA MET A 281 14.69 -1.63 1.46
C MET A 281 15.84 -2.27 0.69
N ASP A 282 17.03 -1.68 0.75
CA ASP A 282 18.22 -2.21 0.06
C ASP A 282 18.56 -3.64 0.55
N ARG A 283 18.40 -3.88 1.86
CA ARG A 283 18.63 -5.20 2.45
C ARG A 283 17.62 -6.22 1.93
N GLN A 284 16.34 -5.86 1.87
CA GLN A 284 15.28 -6.74 1.35
C GLN A 284 15.55 -7.09 -0.13
N LEU A 285 15.85 -6.11 -0.97
CA LEU A 285 16.15 -6.35 -2.39
C LEU A 285 17.32 -7.33 -2.55
N ALA A 286 18.37 -7.20 -1.72
CA ALA A 286 19.55 -8.05 -1.79
C ALA A 286 19.28 -9.47 -1.26
N CYS A 287 18.54 -9.63 -0.15
CA CYS A 287 18.31 -10.94 0.48
C CYS A 287 17.23 -11.75 -0.25
N CYS A 288 16.20 -11.05 -0.80
CA CYS A 288 15.00 -11.69 -1.33
C CYS A 288 14.92 -11.64 -2.87
N ASP A 289 16.02 -11.36 -3.57
CA ASP A 289 16.11 -11.37 -5.04
C ASP A 289 15.00 -10.55 -5.72
N GLU A 290 14.70 -9.36 -5.18
CA GLU A 290 13.64 -8.43 -5.66
C GLU A 290 12.20 -8.96 -5.55
N ALA A 291 11.92 -10.00 -4.77
CA ALA A 291 10.55 -10.40 -4.47
C ALA A 291 9.74 -9.19 -3.93
N PRO A 292 8.45 -9.06 -4.27
CA PRO A 292 7.66 -7.93 -3.83
C PRO A 292 7.72 -7.73 -2.32
N PHE A 293 7.98 -6.49 -1.87
CA PHE A 293 8.00 -6.13 -0.46
C PHE A 293 6.65 -5.54 -0.06
N TYR A 294 6.08 -6.04 1.01
CA TYR A 294 4.81 -5.62 1.59
C TYR A 294 5.07 -5.10 3.01
N THR A 295 4.93 -3.79 3.24
CA THR A 295 5.38 -3.16 4.49
C THR A 295 4.23 -2.56 5.29
N LEU A 296 4.30 -2.66 6.62
CA LEU A 296 3.39 -2.00 7.55
C LEU A 296 3.92 -0.56 7.80
N GLY A 297 3.56 0.37 6.95
CA GLY A 297 4.10 1.71 6.95
C GLY A 297 5.43 1.79 6.18
N PRO A 298 6.58 2.06 6.85
CA PRO A 298 6.77 2.06 8.30
C PRO A 298 6.38 3.36 9.00
N LEU A 299 6.05 3.27 10.30
CA LEU A 299 5.89 4.41 11.18
C LEU A 299 7.25 5.08 11.40
N ALA A 300 7.38 6.35 11.00
CA ALA A 300 8.64 7.09 11.05
C ALA A 300 8.99 7.62 12.46
N THR A 301 8.02 7.60 13.38
CA THR A 301 8.15 8.01 14.78
C THR A 301 7.06 7.35 15.62
N ASP A 302 7.29 7.20 16.93
CA ASP A 302 6.40 6.49 17.86
C ASP A 302 5.55 7.44 18.73
N ILE A 303 5.66 8.76 18.56
CA ILE A 303 5.07 9.75 19.48
C ILE A 303 3.61 10.11 19.21
N ALA A 304 2.96 9.49 18.26
CA ALA A 304 1.70 9.96 17.70
C ALA A 304 0.50 8.98 17.83
N PRO A 305 0.21 8.39 18.99
CA PRO A 305 -1.01 7.60 19.17
C PRO A 305 -2.25 8.41 18.77
N GLY A 306 -3.12 7.83 17.92
CA GLY A 306 -4.26 8.51 17.30
C GLY A 306 -3.95 9.18 15.96
N TYR A 307 -2.66 9.33 15.63
CA TYR A 307 -2.17 9.89 14.36
C TYR A 307 -1.19 8.94 13.65
N ASP A 308 -1.16 7.68 14.03
CA ASP A 308 -0.23 6.68 13.49
C ASP A 308 -0.40 6.47 11.97
N HIS A 309 -1.60 6.69 11.43
CA HIS A 309 -1.85 6.71 9.99
C HIS A 309 -1.05 7.81 9.26
N ILE A 310 -0.77 8.95 9.91
CA ILE A 310 0.05 10.03 9.35
C ILE A 310 1.53 9.65 9.41
N THR A 311 2.02 9.22 10.58
CA THR A 311 3.45 8.88 10.76
C THR A 311 3.87 7.71 9.88
N SER A 312 2.97 6.75 9.69
CA SER A 312 3.20 5.59 8.81
C SER A 312 3.06 5.94 7.33
N ALA A 313 2.17 6.86 6.94
CA ALA A 313 2.10 7.35 5.57
C ALA A 313 3.39 8.07 5.13
N ILE A 314 4.06 8.79 6.05
CA ILE A 314 5.38 9.40 5.80
C ILE A 314 6.40 8.32 5.42
N GLY A 315 6.55 7.31 6.27
CA GLY A 315 7.47 6.21 6.00
C GLY A 315 7.05 5.34 4.81
N GLY A 316 5.74 5.14 4.65
CA GLY A 316 5.15 4.41 3.52
C GLY A 316 5.46 5.06 2.17
N ALA A 317 5.36 6.39 2.08
CA ALA A 317 5.75 7.14 0.88
C ALA A 317 7.24 6.96 0.57
N MET A 318 8.10 7.01 1.59
CA MET A 318 9.55 6.84 1.39
C MET A 318 9.91 5.42 0.96
N ILE A 319 9.42 4.40 1.68
CA ILE A 319 9.78 3.02 1.35
C ILE A 319 9.14 2.57 0.04
N GLY A 320 7.94 3.09 -0.27
CA GLY A 320 7.28 2.92 -1.55
C GLY A 320 8.11 3.49 -2.69
N TRP A 321 8.66 4.70 -2.52
CA TRP A 321 9.58 5.30 -3.48
C TRP A 321 10.84 4.45 -3.69
N PHE A 322 11.42 3.90 -2.63
CA PHE A 322 12.63 3.08 -2.72
C PHE A 322 12.38 1.68 -3.30
N GLY A 323 11.14 1.18 -3.37
CA GLY A 323 10.86 -0.08 -4.06
C GLY A 323 9.80 -0.99 -3.45
N THR A 324 9.20 -0.65 -2.30
CA THR A 324 8.06 -1.43 -1.76
C THR A 324 6.93 -1.50 -2.78
N ALA A 325 6.36 -2.68 -2.94
CA ALA A 325 5.33 -2.98 -3.93
C ALA A 325 3.90 -2.81 -3.39
N MET A 326 3.71 -3.07 -2.09
CA MET A 326 2.43 -2.93 -1.41
C MET A 326 2.61 -2.37 0.00
N LEU A 327 1.73 -1.49 0.40
CA LEU A 327 1.69 -0.88 1.72
C LEU A 327 0.50 -1.43 2.51
N CYS A 328 0.75 -1.93 3.71
CA CYS A 328 -0.30 -2.21 4.68
C CYS A 328 -0.73 -0.91 5.34
N TYR A 329 -1.99 -0.59 5.26
CA TYR A 329 -2.49 0.64 5.87
C TYR A 329 -2.42 0.58 7.41
N VAL A 330 -2.38 1.76 7.99
CA VAL A 330 -2.52 2.02 9.43
C VAL A 330 -3.69 2.97 9.62
N THR A 331 -4.52 2.72 10.62
CA THR A 331 -5.66 3.59 10.97
C THR A 331 -5.31 4.52 12.13
N PRO A 332 -6.12 5.58 12.40
CA PRO A 332 -5.93 6.40 13.60
C PRO A 332 -5.98 5.61 14.91
N LYS A 333 -6.59 4.42 14.89
CA LYS A 333 -6.72 3.54 16.07
C LYS A 333 -5.63 2.49 16.22
N GLU A 334 -4.58 2.54 15.41
CA GLU A 334 -3.44 1.65 15.60
C GLU A 334 -2.93 1.76 17.04
N HIS A 335 -2.59 0.64 17.64
CA HIS A 335 -2.19 0.52 19.05
C HIS A 335 -3.27 0.91 20.10
N LEU A 336 -4.44 1.40 19.71
CA LEU A 336 -5.48 1.92 20.61
C LEU A 336 -6.77 1.12 20.62
N GLY A 337 -7.18 0.56 19.47
CA GLY A 337 -8.46 -0.16 19.38
C GLY A 337 -8.82 -0.66 18.00
N LEU A 338 -9.93 -1.39 17.92
CA LEU A 338 -10.43 -1.88 16.63
C LEU A 338 -11.03 -0.72 15.81
N PRO A 339 -10.63 -0.55 14.54
CA PRO A 339 -11.13 0.51 13.70
C PRO A 339 -12.60 0.29 13.32
N ASN A 340 -13.37 1.37 13.28
CA ASN A 340 -14.67 1.42 12.64
C ASN A 340 -14.52 1.77 11.15
N ARG A 341 -15.64 1.89 10.43
CA ARG A 341 -15.68 2.21 9.00
C ARG A 341 -15.00 3.54 8.65
N ASP A 342 -15.17 4.58 9.48
CA ASP A 342 -14.61 5.91 9.21
C ASP A 342 -13.09 5.91 9.46
N ASP A 343 -12.62 5.20 10.47
CA ASP A 343 -11.19 4.98 10.72
C ASP A 343 -10.54 4.22 9.52
N VAL A 344 -11.26 3.24 8.95
CA VAL A 344 -10.82 2.51 7.74
C VAL A 344 -10.67 3.47 6.56
N LYS A 345 -11.67 4.34 6.31
CA LYS A 345 -11.59 5.38 5.27
C LYS A 345 -10.35 6.26 5.46
N GLU A 346 -10.16 6.77 6.67
CA GLU A 346 -9.07 7.69 6.98
C GLU A 346 -7.69 7.04 6.74
N GLY A 347 -7.52 5.79 7.18
CA GLY A 347 -6.31 5.00 6.92
C GLY A 347 -6.09 4.76 5.42
N VAL A 348 -7.12 4.36 4.67
CA VAL A 348 -7.00 4.14 3.21
C VAL A 348 -6.62 5.43 2.48
N ILE A 349 -7.24 6.57 2.82
CA ILE A 349 -6.91 7.86 2.21
C ILE A 349 -5.46 8.24 2.48
N ALA A 350 -4.99 8.12 3.73
CA ALA A 350 -3.60 8.41 4.08
C ALA A 350 -2.61 7.57 3.25
N TYR A 351 -2.92 6.30 3.06
CA TYR A 351 -2.07 5.39 2.31
C TYR A 351 -2.18 5.53 0.79
N LYS A 352 -3.34 5.92 0.25
CA LYS A 352 -3.45 6.32 -1.16
C LYS A 352 -2.58 7.55 -1.46
N LEU A 353 -2.51 8.50 -0.52
CA LEU A 353 -1.61 9.65 -0.64
C LEU A 353 -0.14 9.21 -0.61
N ALA A 354 0.23 8.31 0.32
CA ALA A 354 1.59 7.77 0.41
C ALA A 354 2.01 7.02 -0.86
N ALA A 355 1.18 6.11 -1.35
CA ALA A 355 1.41 5.34 -2.57
C ALA A 355 1.53 6.24 -3.80
N HIS A 356 0.61 7.21 -3.94
CA HIS A 356 0.64 8.15 -5.04
C HIS A 356 1.90 9.04 -5.02
N ALA A 357 2.30 9.54 -3.85
CA ALA A 357 3.53 10.31 -3.69
C ALA A 357 4.78 9.48 -4.06
N ALA A 358 4.81 8.19 -3.71
CA ALA A 358 5.87 7.27 -4.10
C ALA A 358 5.91 7.06 -5.62
N ASP A 359 4.77 6.86 -6.27
CA ASP A 359 4.67 6.66 -7.72
C ASP A 359 5.07 7.92 -8.50
N LEU A 360 4.71 9.12 -8.00
CA LEU A 360 5.22 10.39 -8.52
C LEU A 360 6.74 10.48 -8.42
N ALA A 361 7.30 10.18 -7.24
CA ALA A 361 8.72 10.27 -6.97
C ALA A 361 9.56 9.27 -7.81
N LYS A 362 8.98 8.10 -8.14
CA LYS A 362 9.58 7.13 -9.07
C LYS A 362 9.60 7.61 -10.52
N GLY A 363 8.79 8.58 -10.91
CA GLY A 363 8.55 8.94 -12.30
C GLY A 363 7.62 7.96 -13.02
N HIS A 364 6.68 7.33 -12.30
CA HIS A 364 5.77 6.34 -12.87
C HIS A 364 4.91 6.95 -13.96
N PRO A 365 4.90 6.40 -15.21
CA PRO A 365 4.14 6.97 -16.31
C PRO A 365 2.65 7.13 -15.97
N GLY A 366 2.12 8.33 -16.20
CA GLY A 366 0.72 8.66 -15.92
C GLY A 366 0.40 9.07 -14.49
N ALA A 367 1.30 8.89 -13.52
CA ALA A 367 1.02 9.23 -12.11
C ALA A 367 0.66 10.72 -11.94
N ARG A 368 1.32 11.62 -12.68
CA ARG A 368 1.15 13.08 -12.57
C ARG A 368 -0.14 13.62 -13.19
N LEU A 369 -0.83 12.86 -14.04
CA LEU A 369 -1.99 13.36 -14.81
C LEU A 369 -3.09 13.98 -13.94
N ARG A 370 -3.42 13.31 -12.84
CA ARG A 370 -4.48 13.76 -11.92
C ARG A 370 -4.06 15.01 -11.17
N ASP A 371 -2.82 15.14 -10.75
CA ASP A 371 -2.26 16.33 -10.08
C ASP A 371 -2.30 17.54 -10.98
N ASP A 372 -1.87 17.38 -12.25
CA ASP A 372 -1.90 18.45 -13.23
C ASP A 372 -3.33 18.91 -13.55
N ALA A 373 -4.25 17.96 -13.72
CA ALA A 373 -5.66 18.27 -13.96
C ALA A 373 -6.30 19.00 -12.77
N LEU A 374 -6.05 18.53 -11.54
CA LEU A 374 -6.53 19.16 -10.32
C LEU A 374 -5.93 20.56 -10.12
N SER A 375 -4.63 20.71 -10.36
CA SER A 375 -3.95 22.00 -10.23
C SER A 375 -4.47 23.03 -11.22
N ARG A 376 -4.77 22.62 -12.47
CA ARG A 376 -5.43 23.48 -13.46
C ARG A 376 -6.86 23.86 -13.01
N ALA A 377 -7.65 22.87 -12.54
CA ALA A 377 -8.99 23.12 -12.02
C ALA A 377 -8.97 24.12 -10.85
N ARG A 378 -8.00 23.99 -9.95
CA ARG A 378 -7.80 24.90 -8.81
C ARG A 378 -7.42 26.31 -9.27
N PHE A 379 -6.49 26.45 -10.21
CA PHE A 379 -6.08 27.75 -10.75
C PHE A 379 -7.23 28.48 -11.48
N ASP A 380 -8.08 27.69 -12.17
CA ASP A 380 -9.22 28.22 -12.92
C ASP A 380 -10.49 28.41 -12.07
N PHE A 381 -10.42 28.13 -10.76
CA PHE A 381 -11.58 28.16 -9.84
C PHE A 381 -12.74 27.27 -10.28
N ARG A 382 -12.43 26.15 -10.93
CA ARG A 382 -13.42 25.12 -11.30
C ARG A 382 -13.63 24.18 -10.12
N TRP A 383 -14.33 24.66 -9.09
CA TRP A 383 -14.46 24.00 -7.79
C TRP A 383 -14.97 22.57 -7.88
N ARG A 384 -16.02 22.32 -8.68
CA ARG A 384 -16.57 20.96 -8.85
C ARG A 384 -15.55 19.99 -9.46
N ASP A 385 -14.78 20.45 -10.45
CA ASP A 385 -13.73 19.63 -11.04
C ASP A 385 -12.62 19.37 -10.02
N GLN A 386 -12.25 20.39 -9.22
CA GLN A 386 -11.27 20.24 -8.16
C GLN A 386 -11.73 19.20 -7.13
N PHE A 387 -13.01 19.21 -6.71
CA PHE A 387 -13.53 18.22 -5.76
C PHE A 387 -13.55 16.82 -6.39
N ASN A 388 -14.08 16.68 -7.61
CA ASN A 388 -14.18 15.38 -8.30
C ASN A 388 -12.81 14.76 -8.61
N LEU A 389 -11.77 15.56 -8.79
CA LEU A 389 -10.40 15.11 -8.99
C LEU A 389 -9.68 14.79 -7.66
N SER A 390 -10.21 15.20 -6.52
CA SER A 390 -9.61 14.88 -5.21
C SER A 390 -9.80 13.40 -4.80
N LEU A 391 -8.97 12.90 -3.93
CA LEU A 391 -9.12 11.53 -3.39
C LEU A 391 -10.38 11.39 -2.53
N ASP A 392 -10.80 12.47 -1.87
CA ASP A 392 -12.02 12.54 -1.06
C ASP A 392 -12.85 13.76 -1.48
N PRO A 393 -13.69 13.63 -2.53
CA PRO A 393 -14.52 14.71 -3.02
C PRO A 393 -15.47 15.30 -1.97
N SER A 394 -16.08 14.44 -1.16
CA SER A 394 -17.08 14.86 -0.17
C SER A 394 -16.46 15.68 0.96
N THR A 395 -15.27 15.34 1.42
CA THR A 395 -14.54 16.11 2.43
C THR A 395 -14.07 17.45 1.85
N ALA A 396 -13.56 17.46 0.62
CA ALA A 396 -13.10 18.67 -0.05
C ALA A 396 -14.25 19.67 -0.25
N GLU A 397 -15.42 19.22 -0.73
CA GLU A 397 -16.62 20.04 -0.89
C GLU A 397 -17.12 20.55 0.46
N SER A 398 -17.23 19.69 1.46
CA SER A 398 -17.69 20.05 2.81
C SER A 398 -16.84 21.16 3.42
N TYR A 399 -15.52 21.06 3.35
CA TYR A 399 -14.61 22.08 3.91
C TYR A 399 -14.71 23.42 3.17
N HIS A 400 -14.86 23.38 1.85
CA HIS A 400 -15.09 24.59 1.08
C HIS A 400 -16.42 25.26 1.45
N ASP A 401 -17.50 24.47 1.51
CA ASP A 401 -18.85 24.98 1.70
C ASP A 401 -19.13 25.48 3.12
N GLN A 402 -18.48 24.89 4.13
CA GLN A 402 -18.60 25.36 5.53
C GLN A 402 -18.28 26.83 5.71
N THR A 403 -17.35 27.34 4.91
CA THR A 403 -16.85 28.72 5.03
C THR A 403 -17.36 29.64 3.93
N MET A 404 -18.14 29.10 2.99
CA MET A 404 -18.77 29.82 1.86
C MET A 404 -20.27 29.47 1.79
N PRO A 405 -21.07 29.87 2.80
CA PRO A 405 -22.44 29.33 2.96
C PRO A 405 -23.45 29.86 1.92
N ALA A 406 -23.16 30.98 1.27
CA ALA A 406 -24.05 31.52 0.22
C ALA A 406 -23.80 30.77 -1.11
N GLU A 407 -24.85 30.29 -1.77
CA GLU A 407 -24.75 29.53 -3.01
C GLU A 407 -23.93 30.26 -4.11
N GLY A 408 -24.11 31.56 -4.27
CA GLY A 408 -23.33 32.39 -5.21
C GLY A 408 -21.84 32.49 -4.83
N ALA A 409 -21.50 32.37 -3.55
CA ALA A 409 -20.12 32.44 -3.06
C ALA A 409 -19.37 31.14 -3.33
N LYS A 410 -20.05 29.98 -3.38
CA LYS A 410 -19.47 28.69 -3.68
C LYS A 410 -18.84 28.59 -5.07
N LEU A 411 -19.20 29.45 -5.99
CA LEU A 411 -18.66 29.53 -7.35
C LEU A 411 -17.71 30.74 -7.53
N ALA A 412 -17.37 31.45 -6.46
CA ALA A 412 -16.51 32.62 -6.53
C ALA A 412 -15.05 32.24 -6.91
N HIS A 413 -14.37 33.20 -7.56
CA HIS A 413 -12.95 33.06 -7.93
C HIS A 413 -12.01 33.36 -6.76
N PHE A 414 -12.39 32.95 -5.57
CA PHE A 414 -11.58 32.97 -4.33
C PHE A 414 -12.18 31.98 -3.33
N CYS A 415 -11.44 31.60 -2.34
CA CYS A 415 -11.94 30.86 -1.17
C CYS A 415 -11.93 31.76 0.07
N SER A 416 -12.54 31.28 1.15
CA SER A 416 -12.61 32.01 2.42
C SER A 416 -11.26 32.35 3.04
N MET A 417 -10.20 31.56 2.72
CA MET A 417 -8.85 31.79 3.27
C MET A 417 -8.29 33.16 2.87
N CYS A 418 -8.36 33.52 1.59
CA CYS A 418 -7.80 34.79 1.09
C CYS A 418 -8.88 35.87 0.91
N GLY A 419 -10.13 35.47 0.67
CA GLY A 419 -11.21 36.41 0.32
C GLY A 419 -11.00 37.06 -1.07
N PRO A 420 -11.90 37.98 -1.46
CA PRO A 420 -11.99 38.50 -2.85
C PRO A 420 -10.83 39.41 -3.26
N LYS A 421 -10.05 39.95 -2.33
CA LYS A 421 -9.01 40.95 -2.65
C LYS A 421 -7.57 40.46 -2.51
N PHE A 422 -7.37 39.29 -1.89
CA PHE A 422 -6.04 38.79 -1.55
C PHE A 422 -5.74 37.43 -2.17
N CYS A 423 -6.59 36.91 -3.05
CA CYS A 423 -6.37 35.65 -3.71
C CYS A 423 -5.22 35.77 -4.73
N SER A 424 -4.07 35.15 -4.39
CA SER A 424 -2.89 35.20 -5.25
C SER A 424 -3.12 34.58 -6.64
N MET A 425 -3.95 33.54 -6.74
CA MET A 425 -4.29 32.92 -8.03
C MET A 425 -5.12 33.87 -8.91
N GLN A 426 -6.07 34.61 -8.32
CA GLN A 426 -6.83 35.58 -9.06
C GLN A 426 -5.92 36.73 -9.58
N ILE A 427 -5.09 37.29 -8.69
CA ILE A 427 -4.13 38.37 -9.06
C ILE A 427 -3.17 37.86 -10.14
N THR A 428 -2.64 36.66 -10.01
CA THR A 428 -1.70 36.09 -10.99
C THR A 428 -2.39 35.82 -12.34
N ARG A 429 -3.67 35.46 -12.33
CA ARG A 429 -4.46 35.25 -13.55
C ARG A 429 -4.63 36.59 -14.32
N GLU A 430 -4.98 37.66 -13.61
CA GLU A 430 -5.08 39.00 -14.18
C GLU A 430 -3.74 39.44 -14.81
N LEU A 431 -2.61 39.29 -14.08
CA LEU A 431 -1.27 39.55 -14.60
C LEU A 431 -0.91 38.72 -15.83
N ARG A 432 -1.33 37.47 -15.88
CA ARG A 432 -1.08 36.56 -17.00
C ARG A 432 -1.89 36.94 -18.24
N ASP A 433 -3.10 37.39 -18.03
CA ASP A 433 -3.98 37.87 -19.13
C ASP A 433 -3.46 39.21 -19.70
N GLU A 434 -3.00 40.12 -18.84
CA GLU A 434 -2.34 41.37 -19.26
C GLU A 434 -1.02 41.10 -20.01
N ALA A 435 -0.19 40.17 -19.52
CA ALA A 435 1.04 39.80 -20.17
C ALA A 435 0.80 39.15 -21.56
N LYS A 436 -0.23 38.30 -21.68
CA LYS A 436 -0.60 37.72 -22.97
C LYS A 436 -1.11 38.77 -23.96
N ALA A 437 -1.93 39.73 -23.49
CA ALA A 437 -2.41 40.80 -24.29
C ALA A 437 -1.26 41.69 -24.79
N GLY A 438 -0.34 42.06 -23.90
CA GLY A 438 0.85 42.83 -24.25
C GLY A 438 1.79 42.09 -25.23
N MET A 439 1.98 40.78 -25.06
CA MET A 439 2.75 39.97 -26.01
C MET A 439 2.05 39.89 -27.38
N ALA A 440 0.74 39.77 -27.42
CA ALA A 440 -0.01 39.76 -28.67
C ALA A 440 0.10 41.09 -29.42
N GLU A 441 -0.05 42.21 -28.68
CA GLU A 441 0.15 43.56 -29.23
C GLU A 441 1.55 43.77 -29.78
N MET A 442 2.60 43.36 -29.01
CA MET A 442 4.00 43.47 -29.46
C MET A 442 4.30 42.56 -30.65
N SER A 443 3.70 41.38 -30.70
CA SER A 443 3.82 40.44 -31.83
C SER A 443 3.18 41.03 -33.11
N GLU A 444 2.01 41.65 -32.96
CA GLU A 444 1.34 42.32 -34.08
C GLU A 444 2.13 43.51 -34.59
N LYS A 445 2.63 44.35 -33.69
CA LYS A 445 3.49 45.47 -34.00
C LYS A 445 4.78 45.04 -34.70
N PHE A 446 5.43 43.96 -34.21
CA PHE A 446 6.61 43.36 -34.83
C PHE A 446 6.36 42.88 -36.26
N ARG A 447 5.20 42.23 -36.51
CA ARG A 447 4.76 41.81 -37.86
C ARG A 447 4.53 43.00 -38.77
N GLN A 448 3.83 44.04 -38.28
CA GLN A 448 3.56 45.25 -39.04
C GLN A 448 4.83 46.05 -39.38
N GLU A 449 5.85 45.98 -38.55
CA GLU A 449 7.12 46.64 -38.73
C GLU A 449 8.17 45.81 -39.53
N GLY A 450 7.74 44.70 -40.17
CA GLY A 450 8.53 43.92 -41.10
C GLY A 450 9.26 42.71 -40.54
N GLY A 451 9.01 42.37 -39.26
CA GLY A 451 9.53 41.10 -38.64
C GLY A 451 11.03 41.03 -38.39
N GLU A 452 11.72 42.20 -38.39
CA GLU A 452 13.15 42.24 -38.15
C GLU A 452 13.49 42.61 -36.70
N ILE A 453 14.33 41.80 -36.02
CA ILE A 453 14.80 42.04 -34.64
C ILE A 453 15.76 43.22 -34.57
N TYR A 454 16.56 43.39 -35.63
CA TYR A 454 17.53 44.48 -35.71
C TYR A 454 17.12 45.52 -36.75
N ARG A 455 16.87 46.76 -36.32
CA ARG A 455 16.61 47.88 -37.22
C ARG A 455 17.93 48.56 -37.59
N LYS A 456 18.13 48.79 -38.89
CA LYS A 456 19.18 49.71 -39.32
C LYS A 456 18.90 51.09 -38.78
N VAL A 457 19.71 51.60 -37.89
CA VAL A 457 19.71 53.01 -37.48
C VAL A 457 19.94 53.83 -38.72
N LYS A 458 18.93 54.62 -39.15
CA LYS A 458 19.17 55.62 -40.18
C LYS A 458 20.19 56.60 -39.62
N ALA A 459 21.38 56.63 -40.23
CA ALA A 459 22.37 57.66 -39.98
C ALA A 459 21.74 59.00 -40.38
N GLY A 460 21.53 59.89 -39.39
CA GLY A 460 21.10 61.27 -39.60
C GLY A 460 22.23 62.10 -40.16
#